data_ed5d1dbcf1eae93cef95f791866a7c56
#
_entry.id   ed5d1dbcf1eae93cef95f791866a7c56
#
_cell.length_a   1.000
_cell.length_b   1.000
_cell.length_c   1.000
_cell.angle_alpha   90.00
_cell.angle_beta   90.00
_cell.angle_gamma   90.00
#
_symmetry.space_group_name_H-M   'P 1'
#
loop_
_entity.id
_entity.type
_entity.pdbx_description
1 polymer ?
#
loop_
_entity_poly.entity_id
_entity_poly.type
_entity_poly.pdbx_seq_one_letter_code
_entity_poly.pdbx_strand_id
1 'polypeptide(L)'
;YKVDIYSHDYRREYLVDILEKQANNYHYFVLMPFHWGQTEELKKVLQKIPSERLIFLNGSEATTSPSCSCVRFSCSDYFREILEQNSTLFRKYRTLHFVTTDHEYIPTNWYNTFLSFAEKHGLESQVLDAADETPLQKGTAYLLFDDYDLVTTIQETNRKKLILGKEVGIVSFGDACYKELVAGGISVIKTDIAAISHSLSRIITQNQKQHIRIPMQFVQRGSL
;
A
#
# COMPACT_ATOMS: atom_id res chain seq x y z
N TYR A 1 -13.87 -22.53 9.34
CA TYR A 1 -12.72 -22.76 8.45
C TYR A 1 -11.43 -22.76 9.26
N LYS A 2 -10.51 -23.66 8.92
CA LYS A 2 -9.12 -23.60 9.42
C LYS A 2 -8.33 -22.77 8.44
N VAL A 3 -7.54 -21.83 8.95
CA VAL A 3 -6.67 -20.95 8.15
C VAL A 3 -5.25 -21.17 8.60
N ASP A 4 -4.36 -21.49 7.67
CA ASP A 4 -2.93 -21.56 7.88
C ASP A 4 -2.26 -20.43 7.08
N ILE A 5 -1.28 -19.76 7.66
CA ILE A 5 -0.57 -18.63 7.06
C ILE A 5 0.85 -19.08 6.74
N TYR A 6 1.27 -18.86 5.51
CA TYR A 6 2.61 -19.13 5.03
C TYR A 6 3.28 -17.84 4.58
N SER A 7 4.44 -17.52 5.14
CA SER A 7 5.28 -16.44 4.63
C SER A 7 6.19 -16.98 3.54
N HIS A 8 6.30 -16.24 2.45
CA HIS A 8 7.26 -16.50 1.39
C HIS A 8 8.42 -15.50 1.41
N ASP A 9 8.47 -14.60 2.43
CA ASP A 9 9.53 -13.61 2.68
C ASP A 9 9.93 -12.83 1.42
N TYR A 10 8.94 -12.50 0.56
CA TYR A 10 9.13 -11.84 -0.74
C TYR A 10 10.04 -12.62 -1.72
N ARG A 11 10.28 -13.89 -1.46
CA ARG A 11 11.08 -14.78 -2.31
C ARG A 11 10.15 -15.66 -3.12
N ARG A 12 10.23 -15.49 -4.43
CA ARG A 12 9.37 -16.20 -5.38
C ARG A 12 9.51 -17.71 -5.28
N GLU A 13 10.73 -18.18 -5.09
CA GLU A 13 11.05 -19.60 -4.96
C GLU A 13 10.31 -20.24 -3.78
N TYR A 14 10.18 -19.49 -2.68
CA TYR A 14 9.42 -19.96 -1.51
C TYR A 14 7.94 -20.05 -1.80
N LEU A 15 7.38 -19.09 -2.52
CA LEU A 15 5.96 -19.18 -2.93
C LEU A 15 5.71 -20.39 -3.81
N VAL A 16 6.58 -20.65 -4.79
CA VAL A 16 6.48 -21.85 -5.67
C VAL A 16 6.55 -23.12 -4.83
N ASP A 17 7.53 -23.26 -3.94
CA ASP A 17 7.71 -24.43 -3.07
C ASP A 17 6.51 -24.65 -2.14
N ILE A 18 5.98 -23.58 -1.52
CA ILE A 18 4.77 -23.65 -0.69
C ILE A 18 3.59 -24.15 -1.51
N LEU A 19 3.34 -23.54 -2.68
CA LEU A 19 2.21 -23.94 -3.53
C LEU A 19 2.33 -25.37 -4.03
N GLU A 20 3.52 -25.83 -4.43
CA GLU A 20 3.74 -27.22 -4.85
C GLU A 20 3.45 -28.23 -3.73
N LYS A 21 3.92 -27.94 -2.51
CA LYS A 21 3.69 -28.80 -1.36
C LYS A 21 2.24 -28.81 -0.88
N GLN A 22 1.52 -27.71 -1.06
CA GLN A 22 0.23 -27.49 -0.44
C GLN A 22 -0.96 -27.57 -1.42
N ALA A 23 -0.73 -27.72 -2.73
CA ALA A 23 -1.77 -27.65 -3.77
C ALA A 23 -3.02 -28.53 -3.49
N ASN A 24 -2.83 -29.69 -2.84
CA ASN A 24 -3.90 -30.63 -2.52
C ASN A 24 -4.44 -30.54 -1.09
N ASN A 25 -3.85 -29.69 -0.23
CA ASN A 25 -4.15 -29.70 1.20
C ASN A 25 -5.21 -28.66 1.60
N TYR A 26 -5.53 -27.70 0.75
CA TYR A 26 -6.45 -26.60 1.05
C TYR A 26 -7.53 -26.46 0.00
N HIS A 27 -8.73 -26.04 0.42
CA HIS A 27 -9.86 -25.74 -0.47
C HIS A 27 -9.68 -24.40 -1.20
N TYR A 28 -9.05 -23.42 -0.56
CA TYR A 28 -8.78 -22.10 -1.13
C TYR A 28 -7.35 -21.65 -0.83
N PHE A 29 -6.81 -20.90 -1.75
CA PHE A 29 -5.52 -20.22 -1.64
C PHE A 29 -5.75 -18.73 -1.80
N VAL A 30 -5.47 -17.96 -0.76
CA VAL A 30 -5.47 -16.49 -0.81
C VAL A 30 -4.04 -16.04 -0.98
N LEU A 31 -3.71 -15.51 -2.15
CA LEU A 31 -2.36 -15.16 -2.54
C LEU A 31 -2.21 -13.64 -2.58
N MET A 32 -1.16 -13.12 -1.96
CA MET A 32 -0.73 -11.75 -2.11
C MET A 32 0.55 -11.74 -2.95
N PRO A 33 0.44 -11.78 -4.29
CA PRO A 33 1.60 -11.73 -5.13
C PRO A 33 2.11 -10.30 -5.14
N PHE A 34 3.27 -10.09 -4.56
CA PHE A 34 3.98 -8.83 -4.76
C PHE A 34 4.28 -8.64 -6.25
N HIS A 35 4.74 -7.46 -6.66
CA HIS A 35 4.90 -7.02 -8.04
C HIS A 35 5.81 -7.90 -8.93
N TRP A 36 5.99 -9.14 -8.57
CA TRP A 36 6.70 -10.12 -9.38
C TRP A 36 5.89 -10.43 -10.65
N GLY A 37 6.51 -10.21 -11.78
CA GLY A 37 5.98 -10.77 -13.02
C GLY A 37 5.77 -12.28 -12.89
N GLN A 38 4.80 -12.84 -13.59
CA GLN A 38 4.64 -14.29 -13.64
C GLN A 38 5.86 -14.93 -14.31
N THR A 39 6.64 -15.70 -13.54
CA THR A 39 7.60 -16.61 -14.15
C THR A 39 6.90 -17.85 -14.67
N GLU A 40 7.53 -18.55 -15.59
CA GLU A 40 7.00 -19.82 -16.12
C GLU A 40 6.83 -20.88 -15.02
N GLU A 41 7.69 -20.86 -14.00
CA GLU A 41 7.59 -21.75 -12.85
C GLU A 41 6.35 -21.48 -12.01
N LEU A 42 6.12 -20.22 -11.66
CA LEU A 42 4.92 -19.81 -10.91
C LEU A 42 3.63 -20.12 -11.72
N LYS A 43 3.63 -19.85 -13.02
CA LYS A 43 2.51 -20.20 -13.89
C LYS A 43 2.21 -21.68 -13.87
N LYS A 44 3.23 -22.54 -14.01
CA LYS A 44 3.10 -24.00 -13.99
C LYS A 44 2.48 -24.50 -12.67
N VAL A 45 2.91 -23.92 -11.55
CA VAL A 45 2.37 -24.32 -10.24
C VAL A 45 0.94 -23.84 -10.07
N LEU A 46 0.63 -22.58 -10.43
CA LEU A 46 -0.73 -22.05 -10.37
C LEU A 46 -1.69 -22.84 -11.25
N GLN A 47 -1.26 -23.34 -12.41
CA GLN A 47 -2.07 -24.19 -13.29
C GLN A 47 -2.44 -25.56 -12.67
N LYS A 48 -1.70 -26.03 -11.68
CA LYS A 48 -2.03 -27.26 -10.93
C LYS A 48 -3.20 -27.06 -9.96
N ILE A 49 -3.50 -25.82 -9.61
CA ILE A 49 -4.58 -25.47 -8.67
C ILE A 49 -5.79 -24.99 -9.47
N PRO A 50 -6.99 -25.55 -9.27
CA PRO A 50 -8.20 -25.09 -9.91
C PRO A 50 -8.41 -23.59 -9.68
N SER A 51 -8.74 -22.87 -10.75
CA SER A 51 -8.79 -21.39 -10.73
C SER A 51 -9.85 -20.84 -9.76
N GLU A 52 -10.92 -21.58 -9.51
CA GLU A 52 -11.97 -21.26 -8.53
C GLU A 52 -11.50 -21.33 -7.09
N ARG A 53 -10.36 -21.99 -6.83
CA ARG A 53 -9.72 -22.08 -5.52
C ARG A 53 -8.67 -20.98 -5.30
N LEU A 54 -8.36 -20.20 -6.33
CA LEU A 54 -7.36 -19.13 -6.29
C LEU A 54 -8.04 -17.77 -6.10
N ILE A 55 -7.63 -17.06 -5.07
CA ILE A 55 -8.05 -15.69 -4.76
C ILE A 55 -6.81 -14.82 -4.66
N PHE A 56 -6.72 -13.80 -5.48
CA PHE A 56 -5.58 -12.88 -5.45
C PHE A 56 -5.92 -11.58 -4.70
N LEU A 57 -5.05 -11.19 -3.79
CA LEU A 57 -5.06 -9.86 -3.15
C LEU A 57 -4.09 -8.95 -3.90
N ASN A 58 -4.58 -7.83 -4.40
CA ASN A 58 -3.77 -6.88 -5.21
C ASN A 58 -3.08 -7.48 -6.44
N GLY A 59 -3.56 -8.60 -6.94
CA GLY A 59 -3.00 -9.18 -8.16
C GLY A 59 -3.13 -8.22 -9.36
N SER A 60 -2.06 -8.08 -10.14
CA SER A 60 -2.09 -7.34 -11.40
C SER A 60 -2.87 -8.11 -12.47
N GLU A 61 -3.31 -7.45 -13.54
CA GLU A 61 -3.94 -8.13 -14.67
C GLU A 61 -3.02 -9.18 -15.31
N ALA A 62 -1.71 -8.94 -15.23
CA ALA A 62 -0.71 -9.89 -15.70
C ALA A 62 -0.54 -11.12 -14.79
N THR A 63 -0.89 -11.02 -13.50
CA THR A 63 -0.76 -12.12 -12.53
C THR A 63 -2.05 -12.85 -12.26
N THR A 64 -3.19 -12.29 -12.65
CA THR A 64 -4.51 -12.89 -12.41
C THR A 64 -5.10 -13.42 -13.71
N SER A 65 -5.35 -14.73 -13.78
CA SER A 65 -6.21 -15.27 -14.83
C SER A 65 -7.62 -14.66 -14.68
N PRO A 66 -8.32 -14.36 -15.79
CA PRO A 66 -9.74 -13.99 -15.74
C PRO A 66 -10.62 -15.03 -15.05
N SER A 67 -10.11 -16.25 -14.87
CA SER A 67 -10.82 -17.36 -14.20
C SER A 67 -10.63 -17.38 -12.67
N CYS A 68 -9.77 -16.58 -12.07
CA CYS A 68 -9.58 -16.50 -10.63
C CYS A 68 -10.35 -15.35 -9.99
N SER A 69 -10.61 -15.42 -8.68
CA SER A 69 -11.12 -14.28 -7.95
C SER A 69 -10.00 -13.28 -7.61
N CYS A 70 -10.33 -11.98 -7.56
CA CYS A 70 -9.37 -10.95 -7.20
C CYS A 70 -10.01 -9.85 -6.36
N VAL A 71 -9.34 -9.46 -5.28
CA VAL A 71 -9.69 -8.29 -4.47
C VAL A 71 -8.54 -7.28 -4.58
N ARG A 72 -8.79 -6.13 -5.21
CA ARG A 72 -7.81 -5.06 -5.43
C ARG A 72 -8.11 -3.88 -4.53
N PHE A 73 -7.10 -3.40 -3.81
CA PHE A 73 -7.24 -2.26 -2.88
C PHE A 73 -6.07 -1.26 -2.94
N SER A 74 -4.92 -1.60 -3.52
CA SER A 74 -3.77 -0.70 -3.70
C SER A 74 -3.58 -0.36 -5.18
N CYS A 75 -4.53 0.37 -5.77
CA CYS A 75 -4.43 0.79 -7.15
C CYS A 75 -3.86 2.23 -7.25
N SER A 76 -2.97 2.47 -8.20
CA SER A 76 -2.42 3.80 -8.47
C SER A 76 -3.50 4.84 -8.81
N ASP A 77 -4.61 4.40 -9.41
CA ASP A 77 -5.74 5.30 -9.69
C ASP A 77 -6.33 5.87 -8.40
N TYR A 78 -6.52 5.05 -7.38
CA TYR A 78 -7.01 5.54 -6.08
C TYR A 78 -6.01 6.47 -5.40
N PHE A 79 -4.71 6.17 -5.50
CA PHE A 79 -3.68 7.05 -4.97
C PHE A 79 -3.69 8.41 -5.69
N ARG A 80 -3.79 8.41 -7.02
CA ARG A 80 -3.92 9.64 -7.80
C ARG A 80 -5.17 10.43 -7.41
N GLU A 81 -6.32 9.78 -7.29
CA GLU A 81 -7.56 10.41 -6.88
C GLU A 81 -7.45 11.06 -5.50
N ILE A 82 -6.82 10.38 -4.53
CA ILE A 82 -6.57 10.92 -3.19
C ILE A 82 -5.70 12.17 -3.26
N LEU A 83 -4.59 12.14 -3.99
CA LEU A 83 -3.70 13.29 -4.12
C LEU A 83 -4.42 14.49 -4.76
N GLU A 84 -5.17 14.26 -5.84
CA GLU A 84 -5.88 15.31 -6.56
C GLU A 84 -7.03 15.91 -5.74
N GLN A 85 -7.86 15.09 -5.10
CA GLN A 85 -8.95 15.54 -4.25
C GLN A 85 -8.48 16.36 -3.05
N ASN A 86 -7.27 16.09 -2.58
CA ASN A 86 -6.69 16.76 -1.42
C ASN A 86 -5.55 17.73 -1.81
N SER A 87 -5.45 18.11 -3.09
CA SER A 87 -4.36 18.94 -3.62
C SER A 87 -4.17 20.25 -2.87
N THR A 88 -5.24 20.87 -2.40
CA THR A 88 -5.19 22.12 -1.60
C THR A 88 -4.42 21.96 -0.30
N LEU A 89 -4.43 20.78 0.31
CA LEU A 89 -3.68 20.48 1.54
C LEU A 89 -2.19 20.36 1.26
N PHE A 90 -1.82 19.76 0.13
CA PHE A 90 -0.43 19.60 -0.27
C PHE A 90 0.19 20.90 -0.80
N ARG A 91 -0.58 21.70 -1.52
CA ARG A 91 -0.09 22.96 -2.15
C ARG A 91 0.31 24.06 -1.16
N LYS A 92 0.02 23.92 0.13
CA LYS A 92 0.54 24.83 1.15
C LYS A 92 2.02 24.57 1.50
N TYR A 93 2.57 23.45 1.03
CA TYR A 93 3.98 23.13 1.14
C TYR A 93 4.69 23.41 -0.19
N ARG A 94 6.00 23.62 -0.11
CA ARG A 94 6.84 23.84 -1.28
C ARG A 94 7.37 22.52 -1.84
N THR A 95 7.70 21.59 -0.93
CA THR A 95 8.37 20.34 -1.24
C THR A 95 7.52 19.16 -0.76
N LEU A 96 7.46 18.10 -1.55
CA LEU A 96 6.87 16.82 -1.16
C LEU A 96 7.94 15.74 -1.18
N HIS A 97 8.03 14.97 -0.10
CA HIS A 97 8.88 13.77 -0.03
C HIS A 97 8.01 12.52 0.05
N PHE A 98 8.34 11.54 -0.78
CA PHE A 98 7.77 10.20 -0.73
C PHE A 98 8.83 9.29 -0.13
N VAL A 99 8.60 8.77 1.07
CA VAL A 99 9.61 8.05 1.85
C VAL A 99 9.23 6.59 1.97
N THR A 100 10.12 5.71 1.53
CA THR A 100 9.95 4.27 1.65
C THR A 100 11.28 3.56 1.59
N THR A 101 11.60 2.76 2.59
CA THR A 101 12.77 1.87 2.60
C THR A 101 12.61 0.67 1.68
N ASP A 102 11.39 0.38 1.27
CA ASP A 102 11.04 -0.90 0.65
C ASP A 102 10.44 -0.69 -0.75
N HIS A 103 11.33 -0.35 -1.69
CA HIS A 103 10.95 -0.11 -3.09
C HIS A 103 10.30 -1.32 -3.77
N GLU A 104 10.54 -2.53 -3.26
CA GLU A 104 9.94 -3.76 -3.81
C GLU A 104 8.44 -3.89 -3.51
N TYR A 105 7.95 -3.19 -2.47
CA TYR A 105 6.53 -3.26 -2.05
C TYR A 105 5.65 -2.24 -2.73
N ILE A 106 6.24 -1.16 -3.21
CA ILE A 106 5.48 -0.06 -3.78
C ILE A 106 5.44 -0.23 -5.29
N PRO A 107 4.24 -0.29 -5.88
CA PRO A 107 4.11 -0.35 -7.31
C PRO A 107 4.87 0.82 -7.98
N THR A 108 5.67 0.53 -8.99
CA THR A 108 6.44 1.57 -9.73
C THR A 108 5.54 2.71 -10.23
N ASN A 109 4.28 2.42 -10.54
CA ASN A 109 3.31 3.42 -10.98
C ASN A 109 2.88 4.39 -9.87
N TRP A 110 3.11 4.09 -8.59
CA TRP A 110 2.88 5.03 -7.50
C TRP A 110 3.92 6.15 -7.49
N TYR A 111 5.18 5.82 -7.74
CA TYR A 111 6.24 6.84 -7.90
C TYR A 111 5.91 7.80 -9.03
N ASN A 112 5.54 7.25 -10.20
CA ASN A 112 5.15 8.06 -11.34
C ASN A 112 3.91 8.93 -11.04
N THR A 113 2.94 8.39 -10.32
CA THR A 113 1.75 9.14 -9.90
C THR A 113 2.13 10.29 -8.96
N PHE A 114 2.98 10.03 -7.98
CA PHE A 114 3.48 11.04 -7.05
C PHE A 114 4.26 12.16 -7.77
N LEU A 115 5.23 11.79 -8.59
CA LEU A 115 6.05 12.75 -9.35
C LEU A 115 5.20 13.59 -10.30
N SER A 116 4.28 12.97 -11.04
CA SER A 116 3.37 13.67 -11.95
C SER A 116 2.41 14.62 -11.19
N PHE A 117 1.96 14.24 -10.01
CA PHE A 117 1.15 15.12 -9.15
C PHE A 117 1.96 16.34 -8.70
N ALA A 118 3.18 16.13 -8.20
CA ALA A 118 4.04 17.22 -7.75
C ALA A 118 4.36 18.20 -8.89
N GLU A 119 4.76 17.68 -10.05
CA GLU A 119 5.04 18.49 -11.25
C GLU A 119 3.81 19.32 -11.67
N LYS A 120 2.65 18.68 -11.79
CA LYS A 120 1.38 19.34 -12.17
C LYS A 120 1.02 20.50 -11.24
N HIS A 121 1.34 20.37 -9.95
CA HIS A 121 1.03 21.39 -8.94
C HIS A 121 2.19 22.34 -8.63
N GLY A 122 3.32 22.24 -9.36
CA GLY A 122 4.49 23.10 -9.20
C GLY A 122 5.22 22.91 -7.88
N LEU A 123 5.21 21.68 -7.35
CA LEU A 123 5.86 21.30 -6.10
C LEU A 123 7.21 20.63 -6.38
N GLU A 124 8.22 20.99 -5.63
CA GLU A 124 9.47 20.23 -5.61
C GLU A 124 9.19 18.83 -5.03
N SER A 125 9.81 17.78 -5.59
CA SER A 125 9.56 16.43 -5.10
C SER A 125 10.80 15.56 -5.09
N GLN A 126 10.88 14.67 -4.10
CA GLN A 126 11.92 13.66 -3.99
C GLN A 126 11.33 12.34 -3.49
N VAL A 127 11.92 11.23 -3.95
CA VAL A 127 11.71 9.90 -3.39
C VAL A 127 12.94 9.60 -2.55
N LEU A 128 12.75 9.22 -1.31
CA LEU A 128 13.79 8.96 -0.32
C LEU A 128 13.66 7.56 0.24
N ASP A 129 14.78 6.94 0.59
CA ASP A 129 14.81 5.64 1.24
C ASP A 129 14.53 5.74 2.75
N ALA A 130 14.84 6.89 3.35
CA ALA A 130 14.53 7.18 4.75
C ALA A 130 14.24 8.67 4.96
N ALA A 131 13.47 9.00 5.99
CA ALA A 131 13.06 10.38 6.26
C ALA A 131 14.23 11.29 6.70
N ASP A 132 15.31 10.70 7.19
CA ASP A 132 16.51 11.41 7.67
C ASP A 132 17.62 11.58 6.61
N GLU A 133 17.42 11.07 5.38
CA GLU A 133 18.37 11.29 4.28
C GLU A 133 18.57 12.77 3.93
N THR A 134 17.54 13.56 4.15
CA THR A 134 17.62 15.01 3.96
C THR A 134 17.24 15.77 5.22
N PRO A 135 17.92 16.88 5.54
CA PRO A 135 17.52 17.69 6.69
C PRO A 135 16.09 18.17 6.57
N LEU A 136 15.24 17.83 7.56
CA LEU A 136 13.87 18.30 7.63
C LEU A 136 13.82 19.85 7.57
N GLN A 137 13.02 20.37 6.65
CA GLN A 137 12.88 21.80 6.39
C GLN A 137 11.43 22.24 6.52
N LYS A 138 11.26 23.51 6.92
CA LYS A 138 9.96 24.17 6.86
C LYS A 138 9.44 24.24 5.42
N GLY A 139 8.16 23.97 5.23
CA GLY A 139 7.52 23.97 3.91
C GLY A 139 7.62 22.63 3.19
N THR A 140 7.98 21.54 3.92
CA THR A 140 8.04 20.18 3.37
C THR A 140 6.90 19.34 3.91
N ALA A 141 6.26 18.55 3.04
CA ALA A 141 5.34 17.49 3.45
C ALA A 141 5.90 16.11 3.08
N TYR A 142 5.67 15.15 3.95
CA TYR A 142 6.16 13.79 3.86
C TYR A 142 5.00 12.81 3.69
N LEU A 143 5.11 11.91 2.70
CA LEU A 143 4.27 10.71 2.56
C LEU A 143 5.10 9.52 3.04
N LEU A 144 4.75 8.95 4.20
CA LEU A 144 5.56 7.98 4.93
C LEU A 144 4.90 6.60 4.93
N PHE A 145 5.64 5.58 4.52
CA PHE A 145 5.16 4.19 4.51
C PHE A 145 5.47 3.45 5.81
N ASP A 146 6.55 3.83 6.47
CA ASP A 146 7.04 3.16 7.67
C ASP A 146 6.76 3.98 8.93
N ASP A 147 6.49 3.28 10.04
CA ASP A 147 6.24 3.92 11.33
C ASP A 147 7.53 4.43 11.99
N TYR A 148 8.69 3.89 11.63
CA TYR A 148 9.98 4.40 12.08
C TYR A 148 10.23 5.79 11.48
N ASP A 149 10.02 5.96 10.18
CA ASP A 149 10.11 7.25 9.51
C ASP A 149 9.10 8.26 10.05
N LEU A 150 7.88 7.79 10.39
CA LEU A 150 6.87 8.63 11.03
C LEU A 150 7.37 9.19 12.36
N VAL A 151 7.89 8.32 13.23
CA VAL A 151 8.42 8.72 14.54
C VAL A 151 9.62 9.65 14.38
N THR A 152 10.55 9.32 13.51
CA THR A 152 11.75 10.13 13.22
C THR A 152 11.36 11.54 12.73
N THR A 153 10.41 11.63 11.80
CA THR A 153 9.93 12.92 11.28
C THR A 153 9.24 13.75 12.37
N ILE A 154 8.44 13.16 13.24
CA ILE A 154 7.79 13.85 14.36
C ILE A 154 8.84 14.35 15.37
N GLN A 155 9.82 13.52 15.73
CA GLN A 155 10.86 13.88 16.67
C GLN A 155 11.70 15.04 16.12
N GLU A 156 12.08 14.99 14.85
CA GLU A 156 12.86 16.04 14.21
C GLU A 156 12.07 17.35 14.08
N THR A 157 10.76 17.27 13.77
CA THR A 157 9.85 18.42 13.75
C THR A 157 9.82 19.11 15.11
N ASN A 158 9.68 18.31 16.19
CA ASN A 158 9.69 18.82 17.57
C ASN A 158 11.06 19.42 17.96
N ARG A 159 12.17 18.74 17.60
CA ARG A 159 13.52 19.22 17.87
C ARG A 159 13.79 20.58 17.25
N LYS A 160 13.29 20.79 16.03
CA LYS A 160 13.38 22.05 15.30
C LYS A 160 12.32 23.09 15.70
N LYS A 161 11.41 22.74 16.60
CA LYS A 161 10.29 23.59 17.06
C LYS A 161 9.41 24.05 15.89
N LEU A 162 9.26 23.20 14.87
CA LEU A 162 8.36 23.45 13.74
C LEU A 162 6.95 22.98 14.06
N ILE A 163 5.96 23.62 13.44
CA ILE A 163 4.56 23.31 13.68
C ILE A 163 4.08 22.29 12.67
N LEU A 164 3.77 21.08 13.17
CA LEU A 164 3.18 20.04 12.35
C LEU A 164 1.81 20.47 11.81
N GLY A 165 1.51 20.10 10.58
CA GLY A 165 0.29 20.50 9.88
C GLY A 165 0.31 21.93 9.31
N LYS A 166 1.32 22.75 9.65
CA LYS A 166 1.46 24.12 9.14
C LYS A 166 2.80 24.34 8.45
N GLU A 167 3.88 24.02 9.14
CA GLU A 167 5.26 24.24 8.66
C GLU A 167 5.88 22.96 8.10
N VAL A 168 5.46 21.82 8.64
CA VAL A 168 5.80 20.47 8.15
C VAL A 168 4.51 19.69 8.02
N GLY A 169 4.34 18.95 6.93
CA GLY A 169 3.19 18.07 6.70
C GLY A 169 3.57 16.60 6.83
N ILE A 170 2.67 15.78 7.35
CA ILE A 170 2.83 14.33 7.35
C ILE A 170 1.53 13.67 6.89
N VAL A 171 1.66 12.72 5.96
CA VAL A 171 0.66 11.71 5.62
C VAL A 171 1.31 10.35 5.78
N SER A 172 0.73 9.47 6.58
CA SER A 172 1.23 8.11 6.76
C SER A 172 0.34 7.10 6.05
N PHE A 173 0.94 6.07 5.48
CA PHE A 173 0.18 4.95 4.94
C PHE A 173 -0.19 3.96 6.05
N GLY A 174 -1.43 3.41 5.92
CA GLY A 174 -2.00 2.58 6.98
C GLY A 174 -2.49 3.37 8.18
N ASP A 175 -3.60 2.95 8.78
CA ASP A 175 -4.20 3.59 9.95
C ASP A 175 -4.09 2.65 11.15
N ALA A 176 -3.39 3.09 12.18
CA ALA A 176 -3.31 2.44 13.47
C ALA A 176 -3.88 3.36 14.55
N CYS A 177 -4.48 2.79 15.58
CA CYS A 177 -5.18 3.56 16.61
C CYS A 177 -4.33 4.65 17.27
N TYR A 178 -3.02 4.43 17.41
CA TYR A 178 -2.12 5.43 17.99
C TYR A 178 -1.95 6.67 17.12
N LYS A 179 -2.11 6.55 15.77
CA LYS A 179 -1.95 7.67 14.82
C LYS A 179 -3.01 8.76 15.02
N GLU A 180 -4.12 8.44 15.64
CA GLU A 180 -5.13 9.42 16.03
C GLU A 180 -4.71 10.24 17.25
N LEU A 181 -3.91 9.65 18.13
CA LEU A 181 -3.56 10.22 19.45
C LEU A 181 -2.26 11.01 19.45
N VAL A 182 -1.30 10.66 18.57
CA VAL A 182 0.01 11.31 18.55
C VAL A 182 -0.01 12.61 17.75
N ALA A 183 0.76 13.59 18.21
CA ALA A 183 1.06 14.85 17.51
C ALA A 183 -0.19 15.60 16.97
N GLY A 184 -1.32 15.52 17.67
CA GLY A 184 -2.58 16.14 17.25
C GLY A 184 -3.33 15.39 16.15
N GLY A 185 -2.98 14.13 15.91
CA GLY A 185 -3.55 13.24 14.91
C GLY A 185 -2.79 13.27 13.58
N ILE A 186 -2.39 12.09 13.12
CA ILE A 186 -1.69 11.90 11.85
C ILE A 186 -2.67 11.63 10.73
N SER A 187 -2.62 12.44 9.68
CA SER A 187 -3.37 12.21 8.44
C SER A 187 -2.89 10.94 7.76
N VAL A 188 -3.82 10.12 7.29
CA VAL A 188 -3.46 8.81 6.75
C VAL A 188 -4.13 8.51 5.41
N ILE A 189 -3.46 7.69 4.61
CA ILE A 189 -4.04 6.97 3.48
C ILE A 189 -4.19 5.52 3.92
N LYS A 190 -5.42 5.02 3.97
CA LYS A 190 -5.71 3.68 4.47
C LYS A 190 -6.53 2.83 3.52
N THR A 191 -6.43 1.54 3.72
CA THR A 191 -7.27 0.53 3.07
C THR A 191 -8.35 0.07 4.05
N ASP A 192 -9.55 -0.17 3.55
CA ASP A 192 -10.65 -0.74 4.33
C ASP A 192 -10.46 -2.25 4.50
N ILE A 193 -9.77 -2.64 5.57
CA ILE A 193 -9.49 -4.05 5.91
C ILE A 193 -10.78 -4.83 6.17
N ALA A 194 -11.81 -4.19 6.73
CA ALA A 194 -13.10 -4.84 6.97
C ALA A 194 -13.79 -5.18 5.65
N ALA A 195 -13.76 -4.26 4.68
CA ALA A 195 -14.31 -4.52 3.34
C ALA A 195 -13.53 -5.62 2.60
N ILE A 196 -12.20 -5.69 2.74
CA ILE A 196 -11.39 -6.80 2.20
C ILE A 196 -11.82 -8.12 2.83
N SER A 197 -11.90 -8.17 4.16
CA SER A 197 -12.26 -9.38 4.90
C SER A 197 -13.67 -9.88 4.54
N HIS A 198 -14.65 -8.98 4.45
CA HIS A 198 -16.00 -9.30 4.00
C HIS A 198 -16.02 -9.83 2.56
N SER A 199 -15.23 -9.22 1.67
CA SER A 199 -15.13 -9.65 0.27
C SER A 199 -14.55 -11.06 0.16
N LEU A 200 -13.48 -11.35 0.89
CA LEU A 200 -12.88 -12.69 0.94
C LEU A 200 -13.86 -13.72 1.52
N SER A 201 -14.50 -13.39 2.64
CA SER A 201 -15.51 -14.28 3.25
C SER A 201 -16.62 -14.60 2.27
N ARG A 202 -17.14 -13.62 1.54
CA ARG A 202 -18.20 -13.81 0.56
C ARG A 202 -17.76 -14.68 -0.61
N ILE A 203 -16.56 -14.46 -1.17
CA ILE A 203 -16.00 -15.30 -2.24
C ILE A 203 -15.93 -16.75 -1.78
N ILE A 204 -15.39 -17.00 -0.58
CA ILE A 204 -15.17 -18.35 -0.05
C ILE A 204 -16.51 -19.05 0.31
N THR A 205 -17.43 -18.34 0.95
CA THR A 205 -18.69 -18.95 1.43
C THR A 205 -19.72 -19.16 0.34
N GLN A 206 -19.76 -18.26 -0.65
CA GLN A 206 -20.69 -18.34 -1.77
C GLN A 206 -20.12 -19.12 -2.96
N ASN A 207 -18.84 -19.47 -2.91
CA ASN A 207 -18.13 -20.12 -4.02
C ASN A 207 -18.37 -19.43 -5.36
N GLN A 208 -18.40 -18.09 -5.33
CA GLN A 208 -18.64 -17.25 -6.50
C GLN A 208 -17.39 -16.46 -6.84
N LYS A 209 -16.98 -16.61 -8.08
CA LYS A 209 -15.90 -15.83 -8.65
C LYS A 209 -16.27 -14.34 -8.68
N GLN A 210 -15.38 -13.50 -8.15
CA GLN A 210 -15.58 -12.07 -8.09
C GLN A 210 -14.29 -11.31 -8.32
N HIS A 211 -14.39 -10.19 -9.04
CA HIS A 211 -13.34 -9.16 -9.15
C HIS A 211 -13.83 -7.92 -8.42
N ILE A 212 -13.28 -7.68 -7.26
CA ILE A 212 -13.70 -6.60 -6.36
C ILE A 212 -12.61 -5.55 -6.30
N ARG A 213 -13.00 -4.28 -6.39
CA ARG A 213 -12.13 -3.12 -6.16
C ARG A 213 -12.58 -2.41 -4.89
N ILE A 214 -11.66 -2.22 -3.96
CA ILE A 214 -11.89 -1.52 -2.70
C ILE A 214 -11.04 -0.24 -2.74
N PRO A 215 -11.67 0.94 -2.76
CA PRO A 215 -10.94 2.20 -2.83
C PRO A 215 -10.17 2.45 -1.53
N MET A 216 -9.01 3.07 -1.66
CA MET A 216 -8.30 3.63 -0.52
C MET A 216 -9.03 4.88 -0.02
N GLN A 217 -8.84 5.20 1.25
CA GLN A 217 -9.46 6.33 1.92
C GLN A 217 -8.38 7.28 2.44
N PHE A 218 -8.63 8.58 2.31
CA PHE A 218 -7.83 9.59 2.98
C PHE A 218 -8.56 10.07 4.23
N VAL A 219 -7.87 10.05 5.36
CA VAL A 219 -8.38 10.59 6.63
C VAL A 219 -7.52 11.78 7.02
N GLN A 220 -8.07 12.97 6.87
CA GLN A 220 -7.43 14.19 7.29
C GLN A 220 -7.46 14.32 8.80
N ARG A 221 -6.30 14.65 9.40
CA ARG A 221 -6.12 14.99 10.81
C ARG A 221 -5.19 16.20 10.94
N GLY A 222 -4.67 16.45 12.12
CA GLY A 222 -3.88 17.64 12.43
C GLY A 222 -2.51 17.75 11.73
N SER A 223 -1.98 16.66 11.16
CA SER A 223 -0.61 16.64 10.62
C SER A 223 -0.46 17.11 9.17
N LEU A 224 -1.56 17.39 8.46
CA LEU A 224 -1.53 17.89 7.08
C LEU A 224 -2.48 19.07 6.90
#